data_7551ec4ab072ffae18e7f051bd1d61a9
#
_entry.id   7551ec4ab072ffae18e7f051bd1d61a9
#
_cell.length_a   1.000
_cell.length_b   1.000
_cell.length_c   1.000
_cell.angle_alpha   90.00
_cell.angle_beta   90.00
_cell.angle_gamma   90.00
#
_symmetry.space_group_name_H-M   'P 1'
#
loop_
_entity.id
_entity.type
_entity.pdbx_description
1 polymer ?
#
loop_
_entity_poly.entity_id
_entity_poly.type
_entity_poly.pdbx_seq_one_letter_code
_entity_poly.pdbx_strand_id
1 'polypeptide(L)'
;MALRMFLFFCKHATFTWFIRLIANMACMILCYLTNWFVVLFADKYGNLPKVFKLWQTYDNCLDIDWMISEGNVPKLFRYDFNKHYKYHLEYKQDNILIPGYVDIIDDNFTFWELIQRYVCRCAWLYRNCGYGFAYYIFGRTVTPKDFVVELEEKDFLMGYVPNTDIFSIKVDHVWYSKLFKREFEFTCYLGYKCSGIQRDTHSRVCMLAHRIWPFK
;
A
#
# COMPACT_ATOMS: atom_id res chain seq x y z
N MET A 1 21.50 -14.83 9.70
CA MET A 1 20.46 -14.10 8.95
C MET A 1 21.00 -12.82 8.33
N ALA A 2 21.46 -11.82 9.07
CA ALA A 2 21.90 -10.51 8.53
C ALA A 2 22.94 -10.58 7.40
N LEU A 3 24.00 -11.37 7.54
CA LEU A 3 25.00 -11.55 6.49
C LEU A 3 24.40 -12.16 5.20
N ARG A 4 23.51 -13.13 5.32
CA ARG A 4 22.82 -13.75 4.17
C ARG A 4 21.93 -12.75 3.44
N MET A 5 21.17 -11.92 4.18
CA MET A 5 20.40 -10.83 3.62
C MET A 5 21.28 -9.81 2.87
N PHE A 6 22.40 -9.41 3.48
CA PHE A 6 23.32 -8.47 2.87
C PHE A 6 23.93 -9.01 1.56
N LEU A 7 24.38 -10.25 1.56
CA LEU A 7 24.93 -10.89 0.35
C LEU A 7 23.86 -11.04 -0.74
N PHE A 8 22.64 -11.44 -0.37
CA PHE A 8 21.51 -11.50 -1.29
C PHE A 8 21.20 -10.12 -1.88
N PHE A 9 21.11 -9.09 -1.05
CA PHE A 9 20.88 -7.73 -1.49
C PHE A 9 21.97 -7.27 -2.46
N CYS A 10 23.24 -7.43 -2.13
CA CYS A 10 24.35 -7.07 -3.00
C CYS A 10 24.34 -7.80 -4.35
N LYS A 11 23.82 -9.03 -4.37
CA LYS A 11 23.69 -9.83 -5.58
C LYS A 11 22.57 -9.35 -6.51
N HIS A 12 21.44 -8.88 -5.96
CA HIS A 12 20.22 -8.60 -6.73
C HIS A 12 19.92 -7.10 -6.90
N ALA A 13 20.43 -6.23 -6.02
CA ALA A 13 20.23 -4.78 -6.11
C ALA A 13 21.12 -4.19 -7.20
N THR A 14 20.57 -3.98 -8.38
CA THR A 14 21.27 -3.40 -9.53
C THR A 14 21.32 -1.87 -9.46
N PHE A 15 22.20 -1.26 -10.22
CA PHE A 15 22.26 0.21 -10.36
C PHE A 15 20.93 0.79 -10.86
N THR A 16 20.26 0.13 -11.78
CA THR A 16 18.95 0.54 -12.30
C THR A 16 17.87 0.49 -11.22
N TRP A 17 17.96 -0.49 -10.29
CA TRP A 17 17.06 -0.55 -9.14
C TRP A 17 17.27 0.66 -8.21
N PHE A 18 18.49 1.07 -7.93
CA PHE A 18 18.77 2.25 -7.11
C PHE A 18 18.22 3.54 -7.73
N ILE A 19 18.38 3.75 -9.04
CA ILE A 19 17.77 4.90 -9.73
C ILE A 19 16.25 4.92 -9.55
N ARG A 20 15.59 3.78 -9.75
CA ARG A 20 14.15 3.67 -9.54
C ARG A 20 13.74 3.89 -8.09
N LEU A 21 14.53 3.40 -7.14
CA LEU A 21 14.31 3.62 -5.72
C LEU A 21 14.31 5.12 -5.40
N ILE A 22 15.33 5.86 -5.84
CA ILE A 22 15.44 7.31 -5.62
C ILE A 22 14.24 8.03 -6.26
N ALA A 23 13.88 7.68 -7.49
CA ALA A 23 12.74 8.27 -8.18
C ALA A 23 11.40 7.96 -7.46
N ASN A 24 11.21 6.72 -6.98
CA ASN A 24 10.05 6.35 -6.19
C ASN A 24 9.97 7.11 -4.86
N MET A 25 11.09 7.27 -4.17
CA MET A 25 11.15 8.07 -2.94
C MET A 25 10.81 9.54 -3.20
N ALA A 26 11.28 10.13 -4.30
CA ALA A 26 10.91 11.49 -4.68
C ALA A 26 9.40 11.62 -4.94
N CYS A 27 8.78 10.65 -5.62
CA CYS A 27 7.33 10.61 -5.79
C CYS A 27 6.58 10.44 -4.46
N MET A 28 7.09 9.64 -3.52
CA MET A 28 6.52 9.52 -2.19
C MET A 28 6.56 10.86 -1.44
N ILE A 29 7.69 11.58 -1.47
CA ILE A 29 7.81 12.91 -0.86
C ILE A 29 6.79 13.87 -1.49
N LEU A 30 6.66 13.88 -2.83
CA LEU A 30 5.66 14.67 -3.52
C LEU A 30 4.24 14.33 -3.03
N CYS A 31 3.91 13.04 -2.90
CA CYS A 31 2.61 12.61 -2.36
C CYS A 31 2.41 13.09 -0.92
N TYR A 32 3.40 12.97 -0.05
CA TYR A 32 3.31 13.47 1.34
C TYR A 32 3.00 14.97 1.39
N LEU A 33 3.59 15.75 0.50
CA LEU A 33 3.37 17.20 0.46
C LEU A 33 2.00 17.58 -0.12
N THR A 34 1.42 16.75 -0.98
CA THR A 34 0.25 17.11 -1.81
C THR A 34 -1.02 16.30 -1.52
N ASN A 35 -0.97 15.22 -0.74
CA ASN A 35 -2.14 14.35 -0.47
C ASN A 35 -3.36 15.13 0.04
N TRP A 36 -3.17 16.05 0.98
CA TRP A 36 -4.24 16.89 1.52
C TRP A 36 -4.94 17.74 0.45
N PHE A 37 -4.19 18.20 -0.55
CA PHE A 37 -4.74 18.97 -1.67
C PHE A 37 -5.43 18.07 -2.68
N VAL A 38 -4.80 16.94 -3.04
CA VAL A 38 -5.31 16.00 -4.05
C VAL A 38 -6.65 15.39 -3.63
N VAL A 39 -6.84 15.12 -2.34
CA VAL A 39 -8.11 14.59 -1.79
C VAL A 39 -9.30 15.51 -2.06
N LEU A 40 -9.11 16.83 -2.18
CA LEU A 40 -10.18 17.78 -2.51
C LEU A 40 -10.85 17.50 -3.87
N PHE A 41 -10.16 16.80 -4.77
CA PHE A 41 -10.66 16.47 -6.11
C PHE A 41 -11.28 15.06 -6.19
N ALA A 42 -11.35 14.34 -5.08
CA ALA A 42 -11.98 13.03 -5.07
C ALA A 42 -13.49 13.14 -5.27
N ASP A 43 -14.01 12.30 -6.15
CA ASP A 43 -15.45 12.23 -6.41
C ASP A 43 -16.23 11.65 -5.21
N LYS A 44 -17.54 11.58 -5.34
CA LYS A 44 -18.42 11.06 -4.30
C LYS A 44 -18.22 9.56 -4.03
N TYR A 45 -17.62 8.82 -4.93
CA TYR A 45 -17.28 7.40 -4.79
C TYR A 45 -15.86 7.18 -4.25
N GLY A 46 -15.15 8.24 -3.89
CA GLY A 46 -13.78 8.16 -3.39
C GLY A 46 -12.73 7.89 -4.46
N ASN A 47 -13.00 8.22 -5.72
CA ASN A 47 -12.02 8.10 -6.79
C ASN A 47 -11.37 9.43 -7.13
N LEU A 48 -10.08 9.43 -7.33
CA LEU A 48 -9.34 10.57 -7.83
C LEU A 48 -9.48 10.68 -9.36
N PRO A 49 -9.54 11.91 -9.91
CA PRO A 49 -9.54 12.14 -11.36
C PRO A 49 -8.25 11.59 -12.00
N LYS A 50 -8.30 11.32 -13.29
CA LYS A 50 -7.18 10.70 -14.04
C LYS A 50 -5.83 11.39 -13.83
N VAL A 51 -5.81 12.73 -13.69
CA VAL A 51 -4.59 13.52 -13.44
C VAL A 51 -3.94 13.18 -12.09
N PHE A 52 -4.71 12.78 -11.10
CA PHE A 52 -4.24 12.38 -9.76
C PHE A 52 -4.30 10.87 -9.51
N LYS A 53 -4.54 10.06 -10.54
CA LYS A 53 -4.67 8.60 -10.39
C LYS A 53 -3.45 7.94 -9.74
N LEU A 54 -2.26 8.50 -9.90
CA LEU A 54 -1.02 7.98 -9.31
C LEU A 54 -0.92 8.20 -7.79
N TRP A 55 -1.73 9.07 -7.21
CA TRP A 55 -1.82 9.24 -5.74
C TRP A 55 -2.69 8.18 -5.10
N GLN A 56 -3.71 7.69 -5.81
CA GLN A 56 -4.62 6.66 -5.34
C GLN A 56 -3.91 5.29 -5.35
N THR A 57 -4.31 4.41 -4.42
CA THR A 57 -3.91 3.01 -4.49
C THR A 57 -4.50 2.35 -5.75
N TYR A 58 -3.85 1.31 -6.23
CA TYR A 58 -4.28 0.61 -7.45
C TYR A 58 -5.45 -0.35 -7.21
N ASP A 59 -5.64 -0.73 -5.97
CA ASP A 59 -6.53 -1.81 -5.52
C ASP A 59 -7.85 -1.31 -4.94
N ASN A 60 -7.93 -0.03 -4.53
CA ASN A 60 -9.12 0.46 -3.84
C ASN A 60 -9.42 1.95 -4.10
N CYS A 61 -10.69 2.36 -3.92
CA CYS A 61 -11.05 3.76 -3.80
C CYS A 61 -10.71 4.31 -2.41
N LEU A 62 -10.77 5.63 -2.21
CA LEU A 62 -10.35 6.26 -0.95
C LEU A 62 -11.27 5.94 0.24
N ASP A 63 -12.51 5.58 -0.01
CA ASP A 63 -13.50 5.37 1.04
C ASP A 63 -13.58 3.91 1.51
N ILE A 64 -13.13 2.93 0.71
CA ILE A 64 -13.29 1.52 1.04
C ILE A 64 -12.37 1.05 2.15
N ASP A 65 -11.14 1.52 2.14
CA ASP A 65 -10.12 1.06 3.08
C ASP A 65 -10.16 1.77 4.43
N TRP A 66 -10.98 2.81 4.53
CA TRP A 66 -11.23 3.46 5.79
C TRP A 66 -11.67 2.48 6.87
N MET A 67 -12.56 1.55 6.55
CA MET A 67 -13.08 0.56 7.49
C MET A 67 -11.98 -0.35 8.04
N ILE A 68 -11.03 -0.74 7.20
CA ILE A 68 -9.88 -1.56 7.59
C ILE A 68 -8.90 -0.73 8.44
N SER A 69 -8.93 0.59 8.29
CA SER A 69 -8.02 1.55 8.92
C SER A 69 -8.61 2.28 10.14
N GLU A 70 -9.76 1.85 10.63
CA GLU A 70 -10.52 2.52 11.69
C GLU A 70 -9.71 2.88 12.95
N GLY A 71 -8.67 2.10 13.26
CA GLY A 71 -7.73 2.39 14.34
C GLY A 71 -6.82 3.60 14.11
N ASN A 72 -6.65 4.06 12.87
CA ASN A 72 -5.64 5.06 12.49
C ASN A 72 -6.14 6.50 12.54
N VAL A 73 -7.43 6.72 12.74
CA VAL A 73 -8.02 8.05 12.82
C VAL A 73 -8.65 8.26 14.20
N PRO A 74 -8.41 9.40 14.85
CA PRO A 74 -9.02 9.71 16.13
C PRO A 74 -10.56 9.61 16.07
N LYS A 75 -11.19 9.13 17.14
CA LYS A 75 -12.66 8.92 17.20
C LYS A 75 -13.46 10.16 16.77
N LEU A 76 -12.98 11.35 17.06
CA LEU A 76 -13.60 12.62 16.67
C LEU A 76 -13.80 12.74 15.15
N PHE A 77 -12.87 12.17 14.36
CA PHE A 77 -12.91 12.24 12.90
C PHE A 77 -13.47 10.97 12.25
N ARG A 78 -14.12 10.11 13.01
CA ARG A 78 -14.79 8.93 12.47
C ARG A 78 -16.26 9.24 12.26
N TYR A 79 -16.82 8.86 11.12
CA TYR A 79 -18.23 8.92 10.84
C TYR A 79 -18.82 7.53 10.65
N ASP A 80 -20.12 7.41 10.70
CA ASP A 80 -20.77 6.13 10.42
C ASP A 80 -20.73 5.84 8.93
N PHE A 81 -19.72 5.10 8.53
CA PHE A 81 -19.51 4.73 7.15
C PHE A 81 -20.69 3.91 6.58
N ASN A 82 -21.22 2.97 7.35
CA ASN A 82 -22.30 2.09 6.91
C ASN A 82 -23.63 2.82 6.69
N LYS A 83 -23.82 3.99 7.29
CA LYS A 83 -24.94 4.88 7.00
C LYS A 83 -24.94 5.37 5.55
N HIS A 84 -23.75 5.66 5.02
CA HIS A 84 -23.61 6.32 3.72
C HIS A 84 -23.22 5.40 2.59
N TYR A 85 -22.53 4.28 2.89
CA TYR A 85 -21.94 3.42 1.88
C TYR A 85 -22.20 1.94 2.11
N LYS A 86 -22.44 1.24 0.99
CA LYS A 86 -22.21 -0.18 0.85
C LYS A 86 -20.91 -0.36 0.05
N TYR A 87 -19.97 -1.15 0.58
CA TYR A 87 -18.68 -1.34 -0.06
C TYR A 87 -18.54 -2.75 -0.62
N HIS A 88 -17.72 -2.82 -1.66
CA HIS A 88 -17.33 -4.03 -2.34
C HIS A 88 -15.81 -4.12 -2.29
N LEU A 89 -15.30 -5.15 -1.61
CA LEU A 89 -13.86 -5.38 -1.50
C LEU A 89 -13.28 -5.74 -2.88
N GLU A 90 -11.98 -5.51 -3.04
CA GLU A 90 -11.26 -5.97 -4.21
C GLU A 90 -11.48 -7.48 -4.40
N TYR A 91 -11.66 -7.91 -5.62
CA TYR A 91 -11.78 -9.31 -5.97
C TYR A 91 -11.15 -9.58 -7.34
N LYS A 92 -10.93 -10.86 -7.64
CA LYS A 92 -10.35 -11.29 -8.90
C LYS A 92 -11.38 -12.03 -9.73
N GLN A 93 -11.56 -11.62 -10.97
CA GLN A 93 -12.39 -12.30 -11.96
C GLN A 93 -11.57 -12.48 -13.25
N ASP A 94 -11.52 -13.71 -13.76
CA ASP A 94 -10.81 -14.05 -15.01
C ASP A 94 -9.35 -13.53 -15.06
N ASN A 95 -8.64 -13.65 -13.93
CA ASN A 95 -7.29 -13.11 -13.72
C ASN A 95 -7.17 -11.57 -13.78
N ILE A 96 -8.27 -10.85 -13.78
CA ILE A 96 -8.32 -9.40 -13.73
C ILE A 96 -8.63 -8.98 -12.29
N LEU A 97 -7.81 -8.09 -11.74
CA LEU A 97 -8.08 -7.46 -10.46
C LEU A 97 -9.21 -6.43 -10.66
N ILE A 98 -10.31 -6.62 -9.95
CA ILE A 98 -11.38 -5.64 -9.83
C ILE A 98 -11.10 -4.84 -8.56
N PRO A 99 -10.74 -3.56 -8.65
CA PRO A 99 -10.49 -2.73 -7.47
C PRO A 99 -11.74 -2.61 -6.60
N GLY A 100 -11.54 -2.51 -5.31
CA GLY A 100 -12.63 -2.25 -4.37
C GLY A 100 -13.30 -0.90 -4.65
N TYR A 101 -14.62 -0.86 -4.51
CA TYR A 101 -15.46 0.31 -4.78
C TYR A 101 -16.60 0.41 -3.77
N VAL A 102 -17.26 1.56 -3.74
CA VAL A 102 -18.42 1.81 -2.89
C VAL A 102 -19.65 2.18 -3.71
N ASP A 103 -20.82 1.68 -3.26
CA ASP A 103 -22.13 2.19 -3.66
C ASP A 103 -22.62 3.19 -2.60
N ILE A 104 -23.22 4.28 -3.04
CA ILE A 104 -23.80 5.28 -2.14
C ILE A 104 -25.20 4.81 -1.76
N ILE A 105 -25.45 4.66 -0.45
CA ILE A 105 -26.78 4.36 0.11
C ILE A 105 -27.50 5.66 0.46
N ASP A 106 -26.79 6.59 1.11
CA ASP A 106 -27.30 7.90 1.50
C ASP A 106 -26.25 8.99 1.20
N ASP A 107 -26.60 9.91 0.31
CA ASP A 107 -25.72 11.03 -0.11
C ASP A 107 -25.94 12.28 0.77
N ASN A 108 -26.76 12.20 1.83
CA ASN A 108 -27.04 13.30 2.73
C ASN A 108 -25.98 13.41 3.84
N PHE A 109 -24.81 13.91 3.49
CA PHE A 109 -23.76 14.19 4.46
C PHE A 109 -24.02 15.50 5.17
N THR A 110 -23.93 15.52 6.50
CA THR A 110 -23.81 16.77 7.27
C THR A 110 -22.47 17.42 6.97
N PHE A 111 -22.36 18.72 7.25
CA PHE A 111 -21.09 19.45 7.09
C PHE A 111 -19.95 18.80 7.89
N TRP A 112 -20.25 18.30 9.10
CA TRP A 112 -19.26 17.63 9.93
C TRP A 112 -18.84 16.28 9.35
N GLU A 113 -19.75 15.48 8.85
CA GLU A 113 -19.46 14.21 8.17
C GLU A 113 -18.59 14.43 6.91
N LEU A 114 -18.76 15.53 6.17
CA LEU A 114 -17.88 15.90 5.06
C LEU A 114 -16.44 16.17 5.52
N ILE A 115 -16.26 16.85 6.65
CA ILE A 115 -14.93 17.08 7.25
C ILE A 115 -14.32 15.74 7.68
N GLN A 116 -15.08 14.92 8.37
CA GLN A 116 -14.64 13.58 8.80
C GLN A 116 -14.21 12.73 7.61
N ARG A 117 -15.03 12.69 6.57
CA ARG A 117 -14.73 11.99 5.31
C ARG A 117 -13.44 12.50 4.67
N TYR A 118 -13.25 13.80 4.58
CA TYR A 118 -12.01 14.38 4.05
C TYR A 118 -10.79 13.96 4.87
N VAL A 119 -10.84 14.04 6.20
CA VAL A 119 -9.75 13.62 7.09
C VAL A 119 -9.44 12.13 6.92
N CYS A 120 -10.48 11.31 6.82
CA CYS A 120 -10.33 9.87 6.61
C CYS A 120 -9.63 9.54 5.29
N ARG A 121 -10.04 10.19 4.20
CA ARG A 121 -9.42 10.07 2.88
C ARG A 121 -7.95 10.53 2.88
N CYS A 122 -7.65 11.64 3.57
CA CYS A 122 -6.27 12.08 3.76
C CYS A 122 -5.45 11.02 4.52
N ALA A 123 -5.96 10.54 5.65
CA ALA A 123 -5.28 9.52 6.45
C ALA A 123 -4.98 8.25 5.64
N TRP A 124 -5.91 7.83 4.78
CA TRP A 124 -5.71 6.70 3.87
C TRP A 124 -4.57 6.94 2.88
N LEU A 125 -4.54 8.10 2.20
CA LEU A 125 -3.46 8.42 1.28
C LEU A 125 -2.11 8.60 1.97
N TYR A 126 -2.08 9.14 3.19
CA TYR A 126 -0.85 9.23 3.98
C TYR A 126 -0.32 7.86 4.38
N ARG A 127 -1.21 6.94 4.77
CA ARG A 127 -0.84 5.56 5.08
C ARG A 127 -0.27 4.81 3.87
N ASN A 128 -0.84 5.03 2.69
CA ASN A 128 -0.47 4.36 1.44
C ASN A 128 0.24 5.30 0.46
N CYS A 129 1.03 6.21 0.99
CA CYS A 129 1.66 7.28 0.23
C CYS A 129 2.52 6.75 -0.92
N GLY A 130 2.27 7.28 -2.12
CA GLY A 130 3.01 6.91 -3.33
C GLY A 130 2.74 5.51 -3.87
N TYR A 131 1.72 4.79 -3.35
CA TYR A 131 1.47 3.39 -3.73
C TYR A 131 1.05 3.25 -5.20
N GLY A 132 0.32 4.22 -5.76
CA GLY A 132 -0.01 4.25 -7.18
C GLY A 132 1.24 4.42 -8.06
N PHE A 133 2.16 5.31 -7.70
CA PHE A 133 3.45 5.44 -8.38
C PHE A 133 4.25 4.13 -8.32
N ALA A 134 4.37 3.56 -7.13
CA ALA A 134 5.08 2.31 -6.88
C ALA A 134 4.53 1.15 -7.72
N TYR A 135 3.24 1.15 -8.03
CA TYR A 135 2.58 0.13 -8.85
C TYR A 135 2.61 0.45 -10.33
N TYR A 136 2.10 1.62 -10.75
CA TYR A 136 1.91 1.94 -12.17
C TYR A 136 3.21 2.33 -12.88
N ILE A 137 4.10 3.09 -12.21
CA ILE A 137 5.33 3.61 -12.81
C ILE A 137 6.52 2.68 -12.54
N PHE A 138 6.76 2.35 -11.28
CA PHE A 138 7.93 1.57 -10.86
C PHE A 138 7.66 0.09 -10.72
N GLY A 139 6.39 -0.34 -10.69
CA GLY A 139 6.00 -1.73 -10.59
C GLY A 139 6.42 -2.57 -11.79
N ARG A 140 6.55 -3.87 -11.57
CA ARG A 140 6.96 -4.86 -12.57
C ARG A 140 5.92 -5.95 -12.73
N THR A 141 5.73 -6.40 -13.96
CA THR A 141 4.94 -7.60 -14.23
C THR A 141 5.81 -8.81 -13.96
N VAL A 142 5.27 -9.78 -13.23
CA VAL A 142 5.95 -11.00 -12.82
C VAL A 142 5.00 -12.17 -13.05
N THR A 143 5.52 -13.23 -13.61
CA THR A 143 4.81 -14.50 -13.65
C THR A 143 5.06 -15.23 -12.33
N PRO A 144 4.03 -15.66 -11.58
CA PRO A 144 4.22 -16.33 -10.29
C PRO A 144 5.21 -17.49 -10.32
N LYS A 145 5.23 -18.25 -11.43
CA LYS A 145 6.14 -19.39 -11.64
C LYS A 145 7.63 -18.99 -11.72
N ASP A 146 7.92 -17.73 -12.04
CA ASP A 146 9.29 -17.26 -12.21
C ASP A 146 9.91 -16.77 -10.91
N PHE A 147 9.10 -16.63 -9.85
CA PHE A 147 9.57 -16.17 -8.56
C PHE A 147 10.20 -17.32 -7.76
N VAL A 148 11.50 -17.22 -7.51
CA VAL A 148 12.28 -18.18 -6.74
C VAL A 148 12.35 -17.71 -5.29
N VAL A 149 11.83 -18.51 -4.37
CA VAL A 149 11.95 -18.27 -2.93
C VAL A 149 13.27 -18.86 -2.47
N GLU A 150 14.15 -18.01 -1.94
CA GLU A 150 15.44 -18.46 -1.39
C GLU A 150 15.34 -18.78 0.11
N LEU A 151 14.50 -18.02 0.84
CA LEU A 151 14.22 -18.26 2.25
C LEU A 151 12.82 -17.74 2.60
N GLU A 152 12.03 -18.56 3.25
CA GLU A 152 10.74 -18.18 3.82
C GLU A 152 10.62 -18.73 5.24
N GLU A 153 10.42 -17.84 6.19
CA GLU A 153 10.13 -18.12 7.58
C GLU A 153 8.90 -17.31 7.99
N LYS A 154 8.37 -17.54 9.20
CA LYS A 154 7.14 -16.87 9.68
C LYS A 154 7.13 -15.35 9.46
N ASP A 155 8.24 -14.70 9.77
CA ASP A 155 8.35 -13.23 9.79
C ASP A 155 9.40 -12.73 8.77
N PHE A 156 9.80 -13.59 7.82
CA PHE A 156 10.85 -13.28 6.87
C PHE A 156 10.61 -13.96 5.52
N LEU A 157 10.73 -13.19 4.44
CA LEU A 157 10.71 -13.69 3.07
C LEU A 157 11.87 -13.10 2.28
N MET A 158 12.58 -13.93 1.55
CA MET A 158 13.61 -13.52 0.61
C MET A 158 13.48 -14.33 -0.69
N GLY A 159 13.36 -13.63 -1.82
CA GLY A 159 13.22 -14.26 -3.11
C GLY A 159 13.49 -13.30 -4.26
N TYR A 160 13.57 -13.83 -5.47
CA TYR A 160 13.92 -13.07 -6.67
C TYR A 160 13.33 -13.69 -7.94
N VAL A 161 13.35 -12.94 -9.04
CA VAL A 161 13.04 -13.44 -10.38
C VAL A 161 14.35 -13.53 -11.16
N PRO A 162 14.76 -14.75 -11.62
CA PRO A 162 16.00 -14.96 -12.36
C PRO A 162 16.13 -14.04 -13.58
N ASN A 163 17.35 -13.60 -13.86
CA ASN A 163 17.68 -12.75 -15.01
C ASN A 163 16.96 -11.38 -15.05
N THR A 164 16.47 -10.92 -13.90
CA THR A 164 15.81 -9.61 -13.74
C THR A 164 16.40 -8.83 -12.56
N ASP A 165 15.99 -7.58 -12.42
CA ASP A 165 16.26 -6.73 -11.25
C ASP A 165 15.16 -6.84 -10.17
N ILE A 166 14.30 -7.87 -10.25
CA ILE A 166 13.19 -8.07 -9.34
C ILE A 166 13.63 -8.97 -8.20
N PHE A 167 13.68 -8.42 -7.01
CA PHE A 167 13.91 -9.16 -5.78
C PHE A 167 13.00 -8.63 -4.67
N SER A 168 12.82 -9.41 -3.64
CA SER A 168 12.05 -9.07 -2.45
C SER A 168 12.76 -9.53 -1.20
N ILE A 169 12.91 -8.63 -0.26
CA ILE A 169 13.21 -8.94 1.13
C ILE A 169 12.08 -8.37 1.96
N LYS A 170 11.38 -9.20 2.71
CA LYS A 170 10.34 -8.80 3.63
C LYS A 170 10.72 -9.26 5.02
N VAL A 171 10.65 -8.35 5.98
CA VAL A 171 10.87 -8.63 7.40
C VAL A 171 9.68 -8.09 8.16
N ASP A 172 9.01 -8.95 8.90
CA ASP A 172 7.96 -8.56 9.85
C ASP A 172 8.53 -8.72 11.26
N HIS A 173 8.32 -7.72 12.09
CA HIS A 173 8.72 -7.78 13.49
C HIS A 173 7.66 -7.15 14.37
N VAL A 174 7.20 -7.91 15.34
CA VAL A 174 6.24 -7.46 16.34
C VAL A 174 6.94 -7.39 17.70
N TRP A 175 6.86 -6.26 18.36
CA TRP A 175 7.38 -6.12 19.72
C TRP A 175 6.40 -5.38 20.62
N TYR A 176 6.40 -5.78 21.90
CA TYR A 176 5.61 -5.10 22.92
C TYR A 176 6.42 -3.98 23.57
N SER A 177 5.94 -2.77 23.52
CA SER A 177 6.55 -1.63 24.22
C SER A 177 5.98 -1.49 25.64
N LYS A 178 6.82 -1.70 26.65
CA LYS A 178 6.43 -1.48 28.05
C LYS A 178 6.10 -0.02 28.36
N LEU A 179 6.76 0.92 27.66
CA LEU A 179 6.53 2.37 27.83
C LEU A 179 5.13 2.79 27.36
N PHE A 180 4.71 2.28 26.19
CA PHE A 180 3.41 2.64 25.59
C PHE A 180 2.32 1.63 25.91
N LYS A 181 2.65 0.52 26.60
CA LYS A 181 1.74 -0.59 26.96
C LYS A 181 0.94 -1.13 25.76
N ARG A 182 1.59 -1.25 24.61
CA ARG A 182 1.00 -1.81 23.39
C ARG A 182 2.01 -2.49 22.50
N GLU A 183 1.50 -3.29 21.56
CA GLU A 183 2.28 -3.93 20.51
C GLU A 183 2.54 -2.93 19.36
N PHE A 184 3.73 -3.06 18.79
CA PHE A 184 4.13 -2.37 17.57
C PHE A 184 4.48 -3.43 16.53
N GLU A 185 4.02 -3.23 15.33
CA GLU A 185 4.38 -4.04 14.18
C GLU A 185 5.28 -3.23 13.25
N PHE A 186 6.43 -3.79 12.94
CA PHE A 186 7.35 -3.25 11.97
C PHE A 186 7.40 -4.19 10.77
N THR A 187 6.95 -3.72 9.62
CA THR A 187 7.12 -4.43 8.36
C THR A 187 8.08 -3.65 7.48
N CYS A 188 9.18 -4.27 7.11
CA CYS A 188 10.15 -3.71 6.17
C CYS A 188 10.10 -4.51 4.86
N TYR A 189 9.90 -3.79 3.77
CA TYR A 189 10.10 -4.33 2.43
C TYR A 189 11.30 -3.65 1.78
N LEU A 190 12.16 -4.45 1.17
CA LEU A 190 13.23 -3.96 0.32
C LEU A 190 13.15 -4.66 -1.04
N GLY A 191 13.08 -3.88 -2.12
CA GLY A 191 12.88 -4.40 -3.46
C GLY A 191 11.42 -4.28 -3.93
N TYR A 192 10.80 -5.41 -4.23
CA TYR A 192 9.42 -5.48 -4.73
C TYR A 192 8.51 -6.27 -3.78
N LYS A 193 7.22 -5.90 -3.72
CA LYS A 193 6.23 -6.62 -2.91
C LYS A 193 5.83 -7.91 -3.60
N CYS A 194 6.61 -8.97 -3.40
CA CYS A 194 6.38 -10.27 -4.02
C CYS A 194 5.61 -11.27 -3.15
N SER A 195 5.28 -10.92 -1.91
CA SER A 195 4.60 -11.83 -0.97
C SER A 195 3.22 -12.34 -1.43
N GLY A 196 2.58 -11.66 -2.38
CA GLY A 196 1.30 -12.09 -2.96
C GLY A 196 1.44 -12.96 -4.21
N ILE A 197 2.63 -13.02 -4.84
CA ILE A 197 2.85 -13.75 -6.11
C ILE A 197 2.65 -15.24 -5.91
N GLN A 198 3.12 -15.79 -4.79
CA GLN A 198 2.97 -17.20 -4.46
C GLN A 198 1.51 -17.66 -4.37
N ARG A 199 0.58 -16.72 -4.18
CA ARG A 199 -0.85 -16.99 -4.05
C ARG A 199 -1.65 -16.70 -5.33
N ASP A 200 -0.99 -16.52 -6.46
CA ASP A 200 -1.61 -16.16 -7.75
C ASP A 200 -2.51 -14.92 -7.72
N THR A 201 -2.29 -14.00 -6.76
CA THR A 201 -3.20 -12.86 -6.59
C THR A 201 -2.91 -11.70 -7.52
N HIS A 202 -1.66 -11.48 -7.94
CA HIS A 202 -1.30 -10.34 -8.79
C HIS A 202 -0.17 -10.68 -9.77
N SER A 203 -0.37 -10.33 -11.04
CA SER A 203 0.66 -10.42 -12.07
C SER A 203 1.63 -9.23 -12.05
N ARG A 204 1.37 -8.20 -11.21
CA ARG A 204 2.20 -7.01 -11.11
C ARG A 204 2.55 -6.72 -9.66
N VAL A 205 3.82 -6.42 -9.40
CA VAL A 205 4.34 -6.14 -8.07
C VAL A 205 4.75 -4.68 -7.93
N CYS A 206 4.42 -4.10 -6.78
CA CYS A 206 4.85 -2.75 -6.43
C CYS A 206 6.32 -2.72 -6.06
N MET A 207 7.02 -1.66 -6.44
CA MET A 207 8.33 -1.36 -5.88
C MET A 207 8.16 -0.68 -4.52
N LEU A 208 8.66 -1.33 -3.47
CA LEU A 208 8.61 -0.79 -2.12
C LEU A 208 10.02 -0.59 -1.59
N ALA A 209 10.31 0.63 -1.11
CA ALA A 209 11.57 0.93 -0.46
C ALA A 209 11.57 0.48 0.99
N HIS A 210 10.47 0.76 1.68
CA HIS A 210 10.22 0.39 3.06
C HIS A 210 8.75 0.70 3.40
N ARG A 211 8.22 -0.01 4.36
CA ARG A 211 6.97 0.38 5.00
C ARG A 211 7.19 0.28 6.50
N ILE A 212 7.26 1.41 7.16
CA ILE A 212 7.30 1.50 8.61
C ILE A 212 5.91 1.91 9.05
N TRP A 213 5.19 1.01 9.69
CA TRP A 213 3.93 1.33 10.32
C TRP A 213 4.02 0.99 11.81
N PRO A 214 4.23 1.97 12.69
CA PRO A 214 4.51 1.70 14.10
C PRO A 214 3.27 1.38 14.94
N PHE A 215 2.06 1.35 14.34
CA PHE A 215 0.83 1.25 15.12
C PHE A 215 -0.11 0.19 14.56
N LYS A 216 -0.47 -0.74 15.38
CA LYS A 216 -1.68 -1.54 15.27
C LYS A 216 -2.73 -1.02 16.22
#